data_fd1a4ed8542a2113417cc9cce9f0041a
#
_entry.id   fd1a4ed8542a2113417cc9cce9f0041a
#
_cell.length_a   1.000
_cell.length_b   1.000
_cell.length_c   1.000
_cell.angle_alpha   90.00
_cell.angle_beta   90.00
_cell.angle_gamma   90.00
#
_symmetry.space_group_name_H-M   'P 1'
#
loop_
_entity.id
_entity.type
_entity.pdbx_description
1 polymer ?
#
loop_
_entity_poly.entity_id
_entity_poly.type
_entity_poly.pdbx_seq_one_letter_code
_entity_poly.pdbx_strand_id
1 'polypeptide(L)'
;MFTRRVWLAVVVALSVAGISTAADKKMSFEVYQDAKDEFRWRLKDGEGSIVATSGQGYGKKADCTKMVGNFQEDISKYTFEVYEDNKKDQRFRLKAKNGNVVGASNGSFKTKAEAETAIKAIQKGAKDAKVVELEKEKDKN
;
A
#
# COMPACT_ATOMS: atom_id res chain seq x y z
N MET A 1 17.89 -31.67 -21.57
CA MET A 1 17.63 -31.42 -21.23
C MET A 1 17.00 -31.13 -20.37
N PHE A 2 17.09 -30.90 -20.63
CA PHE A 2 16.75 -30.39 -20.00
C PHE A 2 16.06 -30.07 -19.26
N THR A 3 16.01 -30.15 -19.24
CA THR A 3 15.49 -29.79 -18.67
C THR A 3 14.83 -29.55 -17.97
N ARG A 4 14.97 -29.64 -18.07
CA ARG A 4 14.37 -29.35 -17.42
C ARG A 4 13.83 -29.18 -16.55
N ARG A 5 14.11 -29.42 -16.70
CA ARG A 5 13.63 -29.28 -15.87
C ARG A 5 13.06 -28.81 -15.01
N VAL A 6 13.05 -28.73 -15.33
CA VAL A 6 12.52 -28.19 -14.52
C VAL A 6 11.76 -27.83 -13.79
N TRP A 7 11.78 -27.95 -14.05
CA TRP A 7 11.07 -27.50 -13.40
C TRP A 7 10.35 -27.29 -12.64
N LEU A 8 10.43 -27.45 -12.67
CA LEU A 8 9.82 -27.20 -11.89
C LEU A 8 9.28 -26.81 -11.17
N ALA A 9 9.62 -27.09 -11.31
CA ALA A 9 9.25 -26.65 -10.48
C ALA A 9 8.65 -26.26 -9.84
N VAL A 10 8.65 -26.27 -10.11
CA VAL A 10 8.24 -25.82 -9.41
C VAL A 10 7.43 -25.62 -8.78
N VAL A 11 7.47 -25.78 -8.96
CA VAL A 11 6.83 -25.61 -8.31
C VAL A 11 6.18 -25.54 -7.58
N VAL A 12 6.39 -25.69 -7.67
CA VAL A 12 5.94 -25.67 -6.85
C VAL A 12 5.39 -25.41 -6.13
N ALA A 13 5.61 -25.52 -6.22
CA ALA A 13 5.28 -25.28 -5.51
C ALA A 13 4.58 -24.97 -4.99
N LEU A 14 4.34 -25.07 -5.15
CA LEU A 14 3.73 -24.72 -4.59
C LEU A 14 3.03 -24.64 -4.08
N SER A 15 3.10 -24.83 -4.10
CA SER A 15 2.55 -24.79 -3.55
C SER A 15 2.13 -24.72 -2.83
N VAL A 16 2.43 -24.97 -2.84
CA VAL A 16 2.07 -25.07 -1.98
C VAL A 16 1.81 -24.50 -1.43
N ALA A 17 2.41 -24.52 -1.77
CA ALA A 17 2.21 -23.76 -0.83
C ALA A 17 1.21 -23.04 -1.02
N GLY A 18 0.96 -22.99 -1.90
CA GLY A 18 -0.18 -22.32 -2.09
C GLY A 18 -1.06 -22.37 -0.96
N ILE A 19 -0.64 -23.13 -0.16
CA ILE A 19 -1.38 -23.20 1.02
C ILE A 19 -1.15 -22.02 1.89
N SER A 20 -0.51 -21.08 1.35
CA SER A 20 -0.46 -19.81 1.98
C SER A 20 -1.88 -19.35 2.23
N THR A 21 -2.25 -19.27 3.45
CA THR A 21 -3.56 -18.80 3.81
C THR A 21 -3.61 -17.29 3.73
N ALA A 22 -4.80 -16.75 3.77
CA ALA A 22 -4.94 -15.30 3.78
C ALA A 22 -4.21 -14.68 4.96
N ALA A 23 -4.08 -15.42 6.05
CA ALA A 23 -3.38 -14.92 7.24
C ALA A 23 -1.90 -14.69 6.98
N ASP A 24 -1.32 -15.38 5.99
CA ASP A 24 0.09 -15.23 5.67
C ASP A 24 0.34 -14.11 4.68
N LYS A 25 -0.70 -13.54 4.12
CA LYS A 25 -0.56 -12.49 3.13
C LYS A 25 -0.47 -11.16 3.83
N LYS A 26 0.69 -10.59 3.83
CA LYS A 26 0.92 -9.31 4.49
C LYS A 26 0.73 -8.15 3.54
N MET A 27 0.43 -7.01 4.11
CA MET A 27 0.39 -5.78 3.35
C MET A 27 1.78 -5.41 2.89
N SER A 28 1.86 -4.57 1.87
CA SER A 28 3.14 -4.05 1.41
C SER A 28 3.00 -2.60 0.99
N PHE A 29 4.02 -1.83 1.29
CA PHE A 29 4.15 -0.48 0.76
C PHE A 29 5.03 -0.55 -0.48
N GLU A 30 4.63 0.17 -1.51
CA GLU A 30 5.46 0.32 -2.69
C GLU A 30 5.81 1.78 -2.84
N VAL A 31 7.10 2.07 -2.94
CA VAL A 31 7.58 3.41 -3.22
C VAL A 31 7.96 3.44 -4.69
N TYR A 32 7.41 4.38 -5.41
CA TYR A 32 7.60 4.44 -6.86
C TYR A 32 7.73 5.89 -7.32
N GLN A 33 8.20 6.06 -8.53
CA GLN A 33 8.34 7.40 -9.12
C GLN A 33 7.23 7.60 -10.15
N ASP A 34 6.52 8.70 -10.03
CA ASP A 34 5.40 8.97 -10.93
C ASP A 34 5.88 9.65 -12.22
N ALA A 35 4.93 10.02 -13.08
CA ALA A 35 5.24 10.60 -14.37
C ALA A 35 5.89 11.98 -14.27
N LYS A 36 5.76 12.64 -13.11
CA LYS A 36 6.37 13.96 -12.86
C LYS A 36 7.70 13.84 -12.15
N ASP A 37 8.24 12.63 -12.09
CA ASP A 37 9.51 12.33 -11.42
C ASP A 37 9.46 12.54 -9.92
N GLU A 38 8.28 12.57 -9.33
CA GLU A 38 8.12 12.65 -7.89
C GLU A 38 7.95 11.25 -7.31
N PHE A 39 8.40 11.07 -6.10
CA PHE A 39 8.26 9.78 -5.42
C PHE A 39 6.97 9.73 -4.64
N ARG A 40 6.29 8.61 -4.73
CA ARG A 40 5.02 8.39 -4.05
C ARG A 40 5.02 7.02 -3.43
N TRP A 41 4.14 6.81 -2.47
CA TRP A 41 3.95 5.48 -1.92
C TRP A 41 2.50 5.06 -2.09
N ARG A 42 2.31 3.76 -2.11
CA ARG A 42 0.98 3.18 -2.07
C ARG A 42 1.05 1.95 -1.18
N LEU A 43 -0.06 1.66 -0.53
CA LEU A 43 -0.16 0.53 0.38
C LEU A 43 -1.09 -0.49 -0.26
N LYS A 44 -0.61 -1.71 -0.37
CA LYS A 44 -1.39 -2.82 -0.90
C LYS A 44 -1.75 -3.78 0.20
N ASP A 45 -2.94 -4.36 0.08
CA ASP A 45 -3.33 -5.41 1.01
C ASP A 45 -2.68 -6.73 0.60
N GLY A 46 -2.99 -7.80 1.34
CA GLY A 46 -2.39 -9.11 1.08
C GLY A 46 -2.78 -9.71 -0.26
N GLU A 47 -3.79 -9.19 -0.89
CA GLU A 47 -4.24 -9.68 -2.20
C GLU A 47 -3.76 -8.83 -3.35
N GLY A 48 -2.98 -7.81 -3.06
CA GLY A 48 -2.41 -6.95 -4.08
C GLY A 48 -3.26 -5.75 -4.46
N SER A 49 -4.38 -5.54 -3.78
CA SER A 49 -5.22 -4.38 -4.06
C SER A 49 -4.67 -3.16 -3.36
N ILE A 50 -4.66 -2.02 -4.05
CA ILE A 50 -4.18 -0.78 -3.46
C ILE A 50 -5.28 -0.24 -2.53
N VAL A 51 -4.95 -0.06 -1.26
CA VAL A 51 -5.93 0.42 -0.28
C VAL A 51 -5.69 1.86 0.15
N ALA A 52 -4.48 2.37 -0.06
CA ALA A 52 -4.16 3.76 0.27
C ALA A 52 -3.00 4.23 -0.59
N THR A 53 -2.94 5.54 -0.81
CA THR A 53 -1.87 6.15 -1.59
C THR A 53 -1.38 7.40 -0.88
N SER A 54 -0.16 7.84 -1.23
CA SER A 54 0.37 9.07 -0.66
C SER A 54 -0.47 10.26 -1.10
N GLY A 55 -0.60 11.23 -0.22
CA GLY A 55 -1.37 12.42 -0.51
C GLY A 55 -0.63 13.41 -1.39
N GLN A 56 0.68 13.25 -1.50
CA GLN A 56 1.50 14.17 -2.27
C GLN A 56 2.71 13.43 -2.81
N GLY A 57 3.40 14.04 -3.75
CA GLY A 57 4.65 13.50 -4.25
C GLY A 57 5.81 14.09 -3.46
N TYR A 58 6.90 13.36 -3.42
CA TYR A 58 8.12 13.77 -2.73
C TYR A 58 9.22 13.94 -3.76
N GLY A 59 10.04 14.98 -3.57
CA GLY A 59 11.14 15.22 -4.48
C GLY A 59 12.26 14.22 -4.38
N LYS A 60 12.40 13.59 -3.20
CA LYS A 60 13.45 12.60 -2.98
C LYS A 60 12.86 11.29 -2.50
N LYS A 61 13.43 10.20 -3.00
CA LYS A 61 12.99 8.87 -2.57
C LYS A 61 13.16 8.71 -1.05
N ALA A 62 14.25 9.23 -0.51
CA ALA A 62 14.52 9.12 0.93
C ALA A 62 13.41 9.75 1.76
N ASP A 63 12.87 10.88 1.32
CA ASP A 63 11.79 11.53 2.07
C ASP A 63 10.51 10.69 2.04
N CYS A 64 10.21 10.10 0.90
CA CYS A 64 9.04 9.23 0.78
C CYS A 64 9.19 7.99 1.65
N THR A 65 10.34 7.36 1.58
CA THR A 65 10.62 6.17 2.38
C THR A 65 10.59 6.47 3.87
N LYS A 66 11.09 7.64 4.24
CA LYS A 66 11.08 8.07 5.64
C LYS A 66 9.64 8.26 6.14
N MET A 67 8.77 8.82 5.31
CA MET A 67 7.38 8.98 5.67
C MET A 67 6.74 7.62 5.96
N VAL A 68 6.97 6.65 5.09
CA VAL A 68 6.45 5.30 5.28
C VAL A 68 6.98 4.70 6.58
N GLY A 69 8.27 4.84 6.83
CA GLY A 69 8.88 4.32 8.05
C GLY A 69 8.32 4.96 9.30
N ASN A 70 8.13 6.27 9.28
CA ASN A 70 7.57 6.98 10.42
C ASN A 70 6.14 6.50 10.71
N PHE A 71 5.36 6.29 9.66
CA PHE A 71 4.01 5.79 9.82
C PHE A 71 4.01 4.40 10.43
N GLN A 72 4.88 3.53 9.93
CA GLN A 72 4.98 2.17 10.47
C GLN A 72 5.45 2.14 11.91
N GLU A 73 6.34 3.06 12.27
CA GLU A 73 6.90 3.09 13.61
C GLU A 73 5.85 3.44 14.65
N ASP A 74 4.98 4.39 14.32
CA ASP A 74 3.95 4.79 15.28
C ASP A 74 2.70 5.27 14.55
N ILE A 75 1.84 4.32 14.21
CA ILE A 75 0.60 4.60 13.50
C ILE A 75 -0.32 5.50 14.33
N SER A 76 -0.21 5.43 15.66
CA SER A 76 -1.09 6.21 16.53
C SER A 76 -0.89 7.72 16.41
N LYS A 77 0.24 8.15 15.84
CA LYS A 77 0.49 9.58 15.61
C LYS A 77 -0.27 10.13 14.42
N TYR A 78 -0.94 9.26 13.68
CA TYR A 78 -1.66 9.66 12.48
C TYR A 78 -3.15 9.48 12.69
N THR A 79 -3.93 10.35 12.06
CA THR A 79 -5.38 10.33 12.19
C THR A 79 -6.01 9.95 10.85
N PHE A 80 -6.90 8.98 10.89
CA PHE A 80 -7.70 8.63 9.71
C PHE A 80 -9.01 9.39 9.81
N GLU A 81 -9.33 10.15 8.77
CA GLU A 81 -10.54 10.93 8.73
C GLU A 81 -11.43 10.40 7.61
N VAL A 82 -12.64 9.94 7.97
CA VAL A 82 -13.61 9.47 6.99
C VAL A 82 -14.46 10.66 6.59
N TYR A 83 -14.70 10.81 5.31
CA TYR A 83 -15.53 11.91 4.81
C TYR A 83 -16.33 11.43 3.60
N GLU A 84 -17.40 12.17 3.31
CA GLU A 84 -18.25 11.88 2.15
C GLU A 84 -17.79 12.75 0.99
N ASP A 85 -17.63 12.12 -0.19
CA ASP A 85 -17.22 12.89 -1.37
C ASP A 85 -18.42 13.44 -2.13
N ASN A 86 -18.16 14.07 -3.26
CA ASN A 86 -19.21 14.72 -4.04
C ASN A 86 -20.23 13.75 -4.63
N LYS A 87 -19.87 12.49 -4.72
CA LYS A 87 -20.77 11.46 -5.24
C LYS A 87 -21.50 10.72 -4.13
N LYS A 88 -21.35 11.22 -2.89
CA LYS A 88 -21.92 10.63 -1.69
C LYS A 88 -21.31 9.28 -1.33
N ASP A 89 -20.13 8.99 -1.85
CA ASP A 89 -19.36 7.83 -1.43
C ASP A 89 -18.44 8.22 -0.29
N GLN A 90 -18.05 7.23 0.49
CA GLN A 90 -17.18 7.45 1.64
C GLN A 90 -15.72 7.27 1.23
N ARG A 91 -14.88 8.12 1.76
CA ARG A 91 -13.43 8.04 1.56
C ARG A 91 -12.74 8.35 2.87
N PHE A 92 -11.46 8.04 2.94
CA PHE A 92 -10.69 8.48 4.10
C PHE A 92 -9.42 9.18 3.65
N ARG A 93 -8.92 9.99 4.54
CA ARG A 93 -7.60 10.61 4.37
C ARG A 93 -6.80 10.36 5.64
N LEU A 94 -5.51 10.32 5.47
CA LEU A 94 -4.58 10.09 6.57
C LEU A 94 -3.86 11.39 6.84
N LYS A 95 -3.95 11.87 8.08
CA LYS A 95 -3.33 13.14 8.47
C LYS A 95 -2.22 12.92 9.47
N ALA A 96 -1.15 13.65 9.30
CA ALA A 96 -0.08 13.67 10.29
C ALA A 96 -0.48 14.59 11.44
N LYS A 97 0.32 14.60 12.48
CA LYS A 97 0.04 15.36 13.68
C LYS A 97 -0.09 16.87 13.42
N ASN A 98 0.65 17.35 12.43
CA ASN A 98 0.58 18.79 12.07
C ASN A 98 -0.62 19.13 11.18
N GLY A 99 -1.50 18.16 10.92
CA GLY A 99 -2.68 18.38 10.10
C GLY A 99 -2.49 18.17 8.61
N ASN A 100 -1.28 17.92 8.16
CA ASN A 100 -1.03 17.68 6.74
C ASN A 100 -1.60 16.34 6.31
N VAL A 101 -2.22 16.33 5.14
CA VAL A 101 -2.72 15.09 4.56
C VAL A 101 -1.54 14.37 3.92
N VAL A 102 -1.21 13.20 4.46
CA VAL A 102 -0.08 12.42 3.98
C VAL A 102 -0.51 11.20 3.18
N GLY A 103 -1.78 10.87 3.23
CA GLY A 103 -2.30 9.75 2.47
C GLY A 103 -3.81 9.82 2.31
N ALA A 104 -4.35 8.96 1.46
CA ALA A 104 -5.78 8.92 1.18
C ALA A 104 -6.16 7.53 0.70
N SER A 105 -7.45 7.22 0.80
CA SER A 105 -7.96 5.95 0.28
C SER A 105 -7.79 5.92 -1.23
N ASN A 106 -7.58 4.74 -1.75
CA ASN A 106 -7.53 4.54 -3.19
C ASN A 106 -8.91 4.15 -3.66
N GLY A 107 -9.72 5.15 -3.95
CA GLY A 107 -11.09 4.89 -4.33
C GLY A 107 -12.04 5.19 -3.20
N SER A 108 -13.26 4.74 -3.34
CA SER A 108 -14.33 5.06 -2.41
C SER A 108 -15.03 3.81 -1.89
N PHE A 109 -15.78 4.00 -0.83
CA PHE A 109 -16.57 2.94 -0.20
C PHE A 109 -18.03 3.37 -0.21
N LYS A 110 -18.92 2.42 -0.25
CA LYS A 110 -20.34 2.75 -0.26
C LYS A 110 -20.84 3.17 1.11
N THR A 111 -20.27 2.63 2.15
CA THR A 111 -20.69 2.95 3.52
C THR A 111 -19.52 3.36 4.38
N LYS A 112 -19.83 4.11 5.43
CA LYS A 112 -18.84 4.51 6.40
C LYS A 112 -18.23 3.28 7.09
N ALA A 113 -19.06 2.27 7.34
CA ALA A 113 -18.58 1.05 7.98
C ALA A 113 -17.52 0.35 7.16
N GLU A 114 -17.68 0.35 5.82
CA GLU A 114 -16.67 -0.24 4.95
C GLU A 114 -15.36 0.54 5.00
N ALA A 115 -15.45 1.87 5.01
CA ALA A 115 -14.26 2.70 5.12
C ALA A 115 -13.55 2.45 6.45
N GLU A 116 -14.29 2.35 7.52
CA GLU A 116 -13.72 2.10 8.84
C GLU A 116 -13.08 0.71 8.93
N THR A 117 -13.67 -0.27 8.26
CA THR A 117 -13.08 -1.61 8.20
C THR A 117 -11.72 -1.58 7.50
N ALA A 118 -11.63 -0.82 6.40
CA ALA A 118 -10.37 -0.67 5.69
C ALA A 118 -9.33 0.01 6.58
N ILE A 119 -9.74 1.04 7.31
CA ILE A 119 -8.84 1.74 8.23
C ILE A 119 -8.31 0.80 9.31
N LYS A 120 -9.19 -0.01 9.89
CA LYS A 120 -8.77 -0.96 10.92
C LYS A 120 -7.77 -1.96 10.38
N ALA A 121 -7.99 -2.42 9.14
CA ALA A 121 -7.06 -3.35 8.52
C ALA A 121 -5.68 -2.71 8.35
N ILE A 122 -5.66 -1.43 7.96
CA ILE A 122 -4.40 -0.71 7.82
C ILE A 122 -3.72 -0.54 9.17
N GLN A 123 -4.48 -0.15 10.19
CA GLN A 123 -3.93 0.04 11.53
C GLN A 123 -3.33 -1.25 12.08
N LYS A 124 -3.91 -2.38 11.71
CA LYS A 124 -3.44 -3.67 12.18
C LYS A 124 -2.25 -4.18 11.37
N GLY A 125 -2.25 -3.95 10.07
CA GLY A 125 -1.30 -4.58 9.16
C GLY A 125 -0.15 -3.73 8.67
N ALA A 126 -0.27 -2.41 8.72
CA ALA A 126 0.73 -1.54 8.10
C ALA A 126 2.09 -1.60 8.81
N LYS A 127 2.09 -1.82 10.11
CA LYS A 127 3.33 -1.88 10.88
C LYS A 127 4.26 -2.96 10.37
N ASP A 128 3.70 -4.11 10.02
CA ASP A 128 4.47 -5.26 9.58
C ASP A 128 4.56 -5.35 8.06
N ALA A 129 4.07 -4.33 7.36
CA ALA A 129 4.08 -4.35 5.90
C ALA A 129 5.50 -4.25 5.37
N LYS A 130 5.74 -4.99 4.29
CA LYS A 130 7.01 -4.94 3.61
C LYS A 130 7.09 -3.63 2.82
N VAL A 131 8.26 -3.02 2.78
CA VAL A 131 8.47 -1.80 1.98
C VAL A 131 9.31 -2.17 0.77
N VAL A 132 8.75 -1.95 -0.41
CA VAL A 132 9.39 -2.29 -1.67
C VAL A 132 9.63 -1.01 -2.47
N GLU A 133 10.83 -0.82 -2.95
CA GLU A 133 11.15 0.31 -3.80
C GLU A 133 11.13 -0.17 -5.25
N LEU A 134 10.25 0.44 -6.04
CA LEU A 134 10.11 0.08 -7.44
C LEU A 134 10.97 0.99 -8.30
N GLU A 135 11.51 0.42 -9.37
CA GLU A 135 12.27 1.23 -10.32
C GLU A 135 11.29 1.97 -11.23
N LYS A 136 11.70 3.13 -11.70
CA LYS A 136 10.89 3.90 -12.61
C LYS A 136 10.69 3.11 -13.90
N GLU A 137 9.44 3.05 -14.37
CA GLU A 137 9.16 2.41 -15.65
C GLU A 137 9.80 3.24 -16.76
N LYS A 138 10.51 2.54 -17.65
CA LYS A 138 11.06 3.20 -18.80
C LYS A 138 9.95 3.42 -19.81
N ASP A 139 10.00 4.56 -20.47
CA ASP A 139 9.03 4.84 -21.53
C ASP A 139 9.16 3.78 -22.59
N LYS A 140 8.03 3.22 -22.95
CA LYS A 140 7.99 2.21 -24.00
C LYS A 140 7.69 2.88 -25.32
N ASN A 141 8.64 3.56 -25.87
CA ASN A 141 8.45 4.18 -27.17
C ASN A 141 9.19 3.41 -28.23
#